data_0f363058275a46839fa21dfbc47b1ba9
#
_entry.id   0f363058275a46839fa21dfbc47b1ba9
#
_cell.length_a   1.000
_cell.length_b   1.000
_cell.length_c   1.000
_cell.angle_alpha   90.00
_cell.angle_beta   90.00
_cell.angle_gamma   90.00
#
_symmetry.space_group_name_H-M   'P 1'
#
loop_
_entity.id
_entity.type
_entity.pdbx_description
1 polymer ?
#
loop_
_entity_poly.entity_id
_entity_poly.type
_entity_poly.pdbx_seq_one_letter_code
_entity_poly.pdbx_strand_id
1 'polypeptide(L)'
;MQSGILTLDLHGKNTHQTKVAVDALLRKAGNGTYRIRLIHGYHGGTALRDFLQSEYGHHPNVKRFLTSPDGGTTELILREYV
;
A
#
# COMPACT_ATOMS: atom_id res chain seq x y z
N MET A 1 -15.22 -10.44 11.49
CA MET A 1 -14.12 -11.29 11.04
C MET A 1 -13.23 -10.49 10.09
N GLN A 2 -11.94 -10.56 10.29
CA GLN A 2 -11.01 -9.82 9.42
C GLN A 2 -10.72 -10.63 8.17
N SER A 3 -10.66 -9.92 7.05
CA SER A 3 -10.45 -10.57 5.76
C SER A 3 -8.98 -10.84 5.44
N GLY A 4 -8.07 -10.34 6.23
CA GLY A 4 -6.65 -10.40 5.91
C GLY A 4 -6.20 -9.31 4.95
N ILE A 5 -7.10 -8.45 4.53
CA ILE A 5 -6.82 -7.33 3.64
C ILE A 5 -7.12 -6.04 4.39
N LEU A 6 -6.12 -5.17 4.49
CA LEU A 6 -6.31 -3.83 5.04
C LEU A 6 -6.40 -2.85 3.88
N THR A 7 -7.30 -1.89 3.99
CA THR A 7 -7.47 -0.87 2.97
C THR A 7 -7.22 0.50 3.58
N LEU A 8 -6.47 1.34 2.89
CA LEU A 8 -6.14 2.69 3.33
C LEU A 8 -6.34 3.65 2.18
N ASP A 9 -7.15 4.67 2.41
CA ASP A 9 -7.38 5.72 1.43
C ASP A 9 -6.36 6.83 1.65
N LEU A 10 -5.51 7.04 0.64
CA LEU A 10 -4.47 8.06 0.67
C LEU A 10 -4.85 9.31 -0.09
N HIS A 11 -6.08 9.40 -0.54
CA HIS A 11 -6.56 10.55 -1.31
C HIS A 11 -6.34 11.84 -0.53
N GLY A 12 -5.70 12.81 -1.16
CA GLY A 12 -5.45 14.10 -0.54
C GLY A 12 -4.26 14.16 0.40
N LYS A 13 -3.55 13.05 0.62
CA LYS A 13 -2.37 13.04 1.48
C LYS A 13 -1.12 13.39 0.68
N ASN A 14 -0.19 14.10 1.32
CA ASN A 14 1.12 14.33 0.72
C ASN A 14 2.04 13.12 1.00
N THR A 15 3.27 13.16 0.49
CA THR A 15 4.19 12.03 0.63
C THR A 15 4.55 11.76 2.09
N HIS A 16 4.73 12.80 2.90
CA HIS A 16 5.04 12.63 4.31
C HIS A 16 3.89 11.96 5.05
N GLN A 17 2.66 12.45 4.83
CA GLN A 17 1.47 11.86 5.46
C GLN A 17 1.26 10.43 5.01
N THR A 18 1.51 10.16 3.74
CA THR A 18 1.42 8.82 3.17
C THR A 18 2.40 7.88 3.86
N LYS A 19 3.65 8.30 4.01
CA LYS A 19 4.65 7.46 4.65
C LYS A 19 4.27 7.11 6.09
N VAL A 20 3.83 8.12 6.85
CA VAL A 20 3.41 7.90 8.24
C VAL A 20 2.27 6.90 8.31
N ALA A 21 1.26 7.07 7.44
CA ALA A 21 0.08 6.21 7.45
C ALA A 21 0.40 4.78 7.04
N VAL A 22 1.19 4.61 5.99
CA VAL A 22 1.53 3.26 5.49
C VAL A 22 2.46 2.54 6.48
N ASP A 23 3.45 3.25 7.02
CA ASP A 23 4.34 2.64 8.01
C ASP A 23 3.57 2.18 9.25
N ALA A 24 2.58 2.96 9.68
CA ALA A 24 1.74 2.57 10.81
C ALA A 24 0.96 1.30 10.51
N LEU A 25 0.42 1.19 9.29
CA LEU A 25 -0.29 -0.01 8.88
C LEU A 25 0.62 -1.24 8.81
N LEU A 26 1.84 -1.07 8.30
CA LEU A 26 2.78 -2.17 8.24
C LEU A 26 3.15 -2.67 9.63
N ARG A 27 3.32 -1.75 10.60
CA ARG A 27 3.58 -2.14 11.98
C ARG A 27 2.41 -2.85 12.62
N LYS A 28 1.20 -2.42 12.26
CA LYS A 28 -0.03 -2.99 12.81
C LYS A 28 -0.37 -4.34 12.18
N ALA A 29 0.10 -4.59 10.97
CA ALA A 29 -0.24 -5.80 10.24
C ALA A 29 0.32 -7.02 10.97
N GLY A 30 -0.58 -7.93 11.33
CA GLY A 30 -0.21 -9.17 12.01
C GLY A 30 -0.10 -10.33 11.03
N ASN A 31 0.03 -11.52 11.60
CA ASN A 31 0.18 -12.73 10.79
C ASN A 31 -1.03 -13.02 9.90
N GLY A 32 -2.20 -12.50 10.28
CA GLY A 32 -3.40 -12.69 9.47
C GLY A 32 -3.55 -11.71 8.33
N THR A 33 -2.70 -10.67 8.27
CA THR A 33 -2.76 -9.68 7.20
C THR A 33 -1.80 -10.08 6.10
N TYR A 34 -2.33 -10.29 4.90
CA TYR A 34 -1.48 -10.69 3.78
C TYR A 34 -1.45 -9.64 2.67
N ARG A 35 -2.33 -8.65 2.70
CA ARG A 35 -2.42 -7.65 1.65
C ARG A 35 -2.83 -6.30 2.23
N ILE A 36 -2.19 -5.23 1.75
CA ILE A 36 -2.59 -3.86 2.07
C ILE A 36 -2.95 -3.19 0.75
N ARG A 37 -4.16 -2.69 0.66
CA ARG A 37 -4.64 -1.97 -0.51
C ARG A 37 -4.60 -0.48 -0.25
N LEU A 38 -3.86 0.24 -1.08
CA LEU A 38 -3.65 1.68 -0.94
C LEU A 38 -4.34 2.39 -2.09
N ILE A 39 -5.36 3.18 -1.77
CA ILE A 39 -6.13 3.91 -2.77
C ILE A 39 -5.57 5.32 -2.85
N HIS A 40 -4.86 5.65 -3.92
CA HIS A 40 -4.25 6.96 -4.08
C HIS A 40 -4.85 7.77 -5.22
N GLY A 41 -5.65 7.14 -6.07
CA GLY A 41 -6.23 7.82 -7.20
C GLY A 41 -5.22 8.07 -8.31
N TYR A 42 -5.69 8.60 -9.41
CA TYR A 42 -4.83 8.89 -10.55
C TYR A 42 -4.99 10.32 -11.07
N HIS A 43 -5.86 11.11 -10.45
CA HIS A 43 -6.16 12.46 -10.93
C HIS A 43 -5.06 13.47 -10.64
N GLY A 44 -4.28 13.31 -9.65
CA GLY A 44 -3.22 14.24 -9.30
C GLY A 44 -1.87 13.91 -9.88
N GLY A 45 -1.84 13.03 -10.89
CA GLY A 45 -0.59 12.56 -11.46
C GLY A 45 -0.12 11.29 -10.76
N THR A 46 1.18 10.98 -10.86
CA THR A 46 1.72 9.72 -10.38
C THR A 46 2.59 9.88 -9.15
N ALA A 47 2.58 11.06 -8.51
CA ALA A 47 3.51 11.35 -7.41
C ALA A 47 3.41 10.36 -6.26
N LEU A 48 2.19 10.08 -5.80
CA LEU A 48 2.01 9.12 -4.70
C LEU A 48 2.36 7.70 -5.11
N ARG A 49 1.97 7.30 -6.32
CA ARG A 49 2.31 5.98 -6.83
C ARG A 49 3.82 5.78 -6.91
N ASP A 50 4.52 6.78 -7.48
CA ASP A 50 5.96 6.70 -7.63
C ASP A 50 6.65 6.69 -6.27
N PHE A 51 6.16 7.50 -5.33
CA PHE A 51 6.67 7.51 -3.98
C PHE A 51 6.51 6.14 -3.30
N LEU A 52 5.32 5.54 -3.42
CA LEU A 52 5.05 4.25 -2.84
C LEU A 52 5.96 3.17 -3.42
N GLN A 53 6.19 3.20 -4.72
CA GLN A 53 7.08 2.24 -5.35
C GLN A 53 8.51 2.40 -4.87
N SER A 54 8.96 3.65 -4.74
CA SER A 54 10.30 3.94 -4.25
C SER A 54 10.50 3.47 -2.81
N GLU A 55 9.49 3.69 -1.95
CA GLU A 55 9.61 3.37 -0.53
C GLU A 55 9.33 1.91 -0.21
N TYR A 56 8.41 1.29 -0.94
CA TYR A 56 7.91 -0.03 -0.56
C TYR A 56 8.12 -1.11 -1.61
N GLY A 57 8.57 -0.75 -2.78
CA GLY A 57 8.80 -1.73 -3.85
C GLY A 57 9.81 -2.80 -3.49
N HIS A 58 10.77 -2.45 -2.63
CA HIS A 58 11.81 -3.37 -2.16
C HIS A 58 11.85 -3.46 -0.64
N HIS A 59 10.75 -3.11 0.02
CA HIS A 59 10.69 -3.13 1.48
C HIS A 59 10.77 -4.57 1.98
N PRO A 60 11.52 -4.82 3.07
CA PRO A 60 11.69 -6.21 3.55
C PRO A 60 10.39 -6.91 3.91
N ASN A 61 9.38 -6.16 4.33
CA ASN A 61 8.09 -6.73 4.72
C ASN A 61 7.10 -6.83 3.58
N VAL A 62 7.48 -6.41 2.37
CA VAL A 62 6.61 -6.43 1.20
C VAL A 62 7.17 -7.42 0.18
N LYS A 63 6.42 -8.48 -0.09
CA LYS A 63 6.87 -9.50 -1.03
C LYS A 63 6.63 -9.10 -2.47
N ARG A 64 5.53 -8.42 -2.75
CA ARG A 64 5.19 -7.98 -4.10
C ARG A 64 4.53 -6.62 -4.05
N PHE A 65 4.77 -5.84 -5.07
CA PHE A 65 4.20 -4.50 -5.24
C PHE A 65 3.38 -4.53 -6.53
N LEU A 66 2.08 -4.37 -6.41
CA LEU A 66 1.18 -4.46 -7.55
C LEU A 66 0.43 -3.14 -7.74
N THR A 67 0.24 -2.76 -8.99
CA THR A 67 -0.56 -1.58 -9.34
C THR A 67 -1.79 -2.06 -10.09
N SER A 68 -2.97 -1.53 -9.75
CA SER A 68 -4.20 -1.89 -10.43
C SER A 68 -4.17 -1.41 -11.89
N PRO A 69 -4.97 -2.04 -12.77
CA PRO A 69 -4.98 -1.64 -14.18
C PRO A 69 -5.37 -0.18 -14.42
N ASP A 70 -6.20 0.39 -13.55
CA ASP A 70 -6.62 1.79 -13.70
C ASP A 70 -5.58 2.77 -13.14
N GLY A 71 -4.54 2.27 -12.46
CA GLY A 71 -3.49 3.12 -11.91
C GLY A 71 -3.88 3.86 -10.65
N GLY A 72 -5.06 3.63 -10.11
CA GLY A 72 -5.55 4.36 -8.94
C GLY A 72 -5.32 3.68 -7.61
N THR A 73 -4.86 2.43 -7.62
CA THR A 73 -4.69 1.63 -6.42
C THR A 73 -3.37 0.87 -6.50
N THR A 74 -2.66 0.83 -5.37
CA THR A 74 -1.45 0.03 -5.22
C THR A 74 -1.69 -1.01 -4.14
N GLU A 75 -1.22 -2.23 -4.35
CA GLU A 75 -1.35 -3.29 -3.36
C GLU A 75 0.01 -3.76 -2.93
N LEU A 76 0.20 -3.84 -1.61
CA LEU A 76 1.39 -4.41 -1.01
C LEU A 76 1.05 -5.82 -0.55
N ILE A 77 1.69 -6.80 -1.14
CA ILE A 77 1.48 -8.21 -0.77
C ILE A 77 2.52 -8.56 0.27
N LEU A 78 2.06 -8.86 1.48
CA LEU A 78 2.93 -9.13 2.61
C LEU A 78 3.21 -10.62 2.75
N ARG A 79 2.24 -11.46 2.41
CA ARG A 79 2.34 -12.90 2.48
C ARG A 79 1.60 -13.51 1.32
N GLU A 80 2.10 -14.61 0.82
CA GLU A 80 1.42 -15.35 -0.23
C GLU A 80 1.06 -16.72 0.31
N TYR A 81 -0.24 -17.01 0.28
CA TYR A 81 -0.76 -18.31 0.66
C TYR A 81 -0.99 -19.10 -0.62
N VAL A 82 -0.30 -20.18 -0.73
CA VAL A 82 -0.35 -21.00 -1.94
C VAL A 82 -1.12 -22.28 -1.66
#